data_bbb42f14c6c8b6654b394cef84a0ce62
#
_entry.id   bbb42f14c6c8b6654b394cef84a0ce62
#
_cell.length_a   1.000
_cell.length_b   1.000
_cell.length_c   1.000
_cell.angle_alpha   90.00
_cell.angle_beta   90.00
_cell.angle_gamma   90.00
#
_symmetry.space_group_name_H-M   'P 1'
#
loop_
_entity.id
_entity.type
_entity.pdbx_description
1 polymer ?
#
loop_
_entity_poly.entity_id
_entity_poly.type
_entity_poly.pdbx_seq_one_letter_code
_entity_poly.pdbx_strand_id
1 'polypeptide(L)'
;KLIEPFPQVQGPTASMTAPALNIIAEAEKLSYADRNRYIADPAFVPVPSGLLDDAYLDERRKLITPEKAMEKAEPGLPPGLAKKAYGVDATYEVPGTTQISIIDDEGNAFAMTATIESAFGSHLWAKGFLLNNELTDFSFVPVDANGTAVANAVAGGKRPRSSMAPTIVLGPDGAPEIVTGSPGGSQIILYVVKTLVGMIDWGLNAQRAAALTNFGSQGGPFLIESSLPILWSAYELTSYGQAVSAATMTSGINTIARRGGILEGGADPRRQGVALGD
;
A
#
# COMPACT_ATOMS: atom_id res chain seq x y z
N LYS A 1 -2.15 11.93 -5.77
CA LYS A 1 -3.32 12.78 -6.04
C LYS A 1 -4.12 13.13 -4.77
N LEU A 2 -4.53 12.16 -3.92
CA LEU A 2 -5.34 12.46 -2.73
C LEU A 2 -4.60 13.34 -1.71
N ILE A 3 -3.29 13.16 -1.52
CA ILE A 3 -2.46 13.90 -0.55
C ILE A 3 -1.74 15.12 -1.14
N GLU A 4 -1.58 15.17 -2.45
CA GLU A 4 -0.78 16.17 -3.18
C GLU A 4 -1.10 17.64 -2.84
N PRO A 5 -2.35 18.06 -2.64
CA PRO A 5 -2.68 19.47 -2.35
C PRO A 5 -2.50 19.88 -0.88
N PHE A 6 -2.09 18.95 0.00
CA PHE A 6 -1.95 19.25 1.42
C PHE A 6 -0.50 19.65 1.76
N PRO A 7 -0.22 20.95 2.04
CA PRO A 7 1.13 21.39 2.40
C PRO A 7 1.66 20.73 3.67
N GLN A 8 0.77 20.23 4.53
CA GLN A 8 1.14 19.51 5.76
C GLN A 8 1.87 18.18 5.50
N VAL A 9 1.77 17.60 4.30
CA VAL A 9 2.49 16.37 3.91
C VAL A 9 3.82 16.69 3.24
N GLN A 10 4.03 17.92 2.79
CA GLN A 10 5.16 18.30 1.96
C GLN A 10 6.36 18.83 2.74
N GLY A 11 7.55 18.49 2.26
CA GLY A 11 8.82 18.93 2.80
C GLY A 11 9.34 18.16 4.01
N PRO A 12 10.64 18.24 4.31
CA PRO A 12 11.28 17.44 5.36
C PRO A 12 10.71 17.68 6.77
N THR A 13 10.18 18.87 7.04
CA THR A 13 9.57 19.22 8.34
C THR A 13 8.21 18.57 8.57
N ALA A 14 7.55 18.11 7.51
CA ALA A 14 6.29 17.37 7.59
C ALA A 14 6.49 15.91 8.00
N SER A 15 7.72 15.41 7.90
CA SER A 15 8.02 13.99 8.18
C SER A 15 7.55 13.56 9.57
N MET A 16 6.66 12.58 9.59
CA MET A 16 6.10 11.96 10.80
C MET A 16 5.34 12.90 11.74
N THR A 17 4.92 14.09 11.28
CA THR A 17 4.03 14.97 12.06
C THR A 17 2.60 14.41 12.09
N ALA A 18 1.84 14.66 13.15
CA ALA A 18 0.48 14.16 13.26
C ALA A 18 -0.46 14.63 12.15
N PRO A 19 -0.45 15.90 11.69
CA PRO A 19 -1.24 16.30 10.53
C PRO A 19 -0.88 15.53 9.25
N ALA A 20 0.41 15.32 8.97
CA ALA A 20 0.85 14.55 7.80
C ALA A 20 0.39 13.11 7.88
N LEU A 21 0.58 12.46 9.03
CA LEU A 21 0.16 11.08 9.28
C LEU A 21 -1.35 10.92 9.17
N ASN A 22 -2.13 11.88 9.68
CA ASN A 22 -3.58 11.87 9.58
C ASN A 22 -4.03 11.95 8.12
N ILE A 23 -3.51 12.91 7.35
CA ILE A 23 -3.86 13.09 5.93
C ILE A 23 -3.56 11.83 5.11
N ILE A 24 -2.39 11.21 5.34
CA ILE A 24 -1.99 9.97 4.66
C ILE A 24 -2.97 8.84 5.03
N ALA A 25 -3.25 8.66 6.33
CA ALA A 25 -4.18 7.63 6.79
C ALA A 25 -5.59 7.80 6.23
N GLU A 26 -6.10 9.04 6.18
CA GLU A 26 -7.42 9.34 5.62
C GLU A 26 -7.47 9.03 4.10
N ALA A 27 -6.40 9.35 3.36
CA ALA A 27 -6.27 8.99 1.95
C ALA A 27 -6.20 7.46 1.75
N GLU A 28 -5.49 6.76 2.62
CA GLU A 28 -5.42 5.29 2.62
C GLU A 28 -6.79 4.67 2.91
N LYS A 29 -7.50 5.14 3.94
CA LYS A 29 -8.87 4.67 4.26
C LYS A 29 -9.81 4.79 3.05
N LEU A 30 -9.79 5.91 2.35
CA LEU A 30 -10.59 6.13 1.15
C LEU A 30 -10.20 5.17 0.02
N SER A 31 -8.90 4.97 -0.19
CA SER A 31 -8.36 4.08 -1.21
C SER A 31 -8.69 2.61 -0.92
N TYR A 32 -8.58 2.17 0.34
CA TYR A 32 -8.97 0.81 0.74
C TYR A 32 -10.47 0.58 0.65
N ALA A 33 -11.30 1.59 0.96
CA ALA A 33 -12.74 1.48 0.79
C ALA A 33 -13.11 1.20 -0.67
N ASP A 34 -12.51 1.93 -1.61
CA ASP A 34 -12.72 1.72 -3.05
C ASP A 34 -12.14 0.37 -3.51
N ARG A 35 -10.90 0.04 -3.09
CA ARG A 35 -10.25 -1.22 -3.39
C ARG A 35 -11.10 -2.43 -2.96
N ASN A 36 -11.54 -2.43 -1.73
CA ASN A 36 -12.27 -3.55 -1.16
C ASN A 36 -13.64 -3.78 -1.80
N ARG A 37 -14.19 -2.77 -2.47
CA ARG A 37 -15.45 -2.88 -3.18
C ARG A 37 -15.29 -3.22 -4.66
N TYR A 38 -14.27 -2.64 -5.33
CA TYR A 38 -14.21 -2.62 -6.79
C TYR A 38 -13.09 -3.45 -7.40
N ILE A 39 -12.00 -3.70 -6.67
CA ILE A 39 -10.83 -4.37 -7.26
C ILE A 39 -10.95 -5.89 -7.16
N ALA A 40 -10.95 -6.53 -8.32
CA ALA A 40 -10.91 -7.97 -8.50
C ALA A 40 -10.36 -8.29 -9.90
N ASP A 41 -10.34 -9.57 -10.30
CA ASP A 41 -9.90 -9.97 -11.63
C ASP A 41 -10.75 -9.31 -12.72
N PRO A 42 -10.19 -8.43 -13.57
CA PRO A 42 -10.95 -7.69 -14.58
C PRO A 42 -11.55 -8.57 -15.68
N ALA A 43 -11.09 -9.82 -15.85
CA ALA A 43 -11.70 -10.77 -16.74
C ALA A 43 -13.07 -11.28 -16.25
N PHE A 44 -13.37 -11.13 -14.95
CA PHE A 44 -14.60 -11.60 -14.31
C PHE A 44 -15.45 -10.46 -13.74
N VAL A 45 -14.85 -9.36 -13.37
CA VAL A 45 -15.49 -8.23 -12.72
C VAL A 45 -15.11 -6.94 -13.44
N PRO A 46 -16.06 -6.17 -13.95
CA PRO A 46 -15.76 -4.87 -14.54
C PRO A 46 -15.30 -3.90 -13.45
N VAL A 47 -13.98 -3.64 -13.44
CA VAL A 47 -13.38 -2.64 -12.57
C VAL A 47 -13.70 -1.26 -13.13
N PRO A 48 -14.21 -0.30 -12.31
CA PRO A 48 -14.54 1.04 -12.80
C PRO A 48 -13.31 1.75 -13.43
N SER A 49 -13.45 2.25 -14.64
CA SER A 49 -12.35 2.90 -15.36
C SER A 49 -11.92 4.23 -14.74
N GLY A 50 -12.82 4.92 -14.07
CA GLY A 50 -12.60 6.25 -13.49
C GLY A 50 -12.10 6.25 -12.04
N LEU A 51 -11.61 5.13 -11.50
CA LEU A 51 -11.02 5.09 -10.14
C LEU A 51 -9.83 6.04 -9.97
N LEU A 52 -9.13 6.38 -11.05
CA LEU A 52 -7.98 7.28 -11.05
C LEU A 52 -8.28 8.63 -11.75
N ASP A 53 -9.53 8.91 -12.14
CA ASP A 53 -9.90 10.17 -12.75
C ASP A 53 -9.69 11.32 -11.76
N ASP A 54 -9.04 12.39 -12.22
CA ASP A 54 -8.71 13.54 -11.38
C ASP A 54 -9.97 14.16 -10.73
N ALA A 55 -11.07 14.29 -11.47
CA ALA A 55 -12.32 14.84 -10.93
C ALA A 55 -12.90 13.93 -9.81
N TYR A 56 -12.80 12.60 -9.96
CA TYR A 56 -13.23 11.67 -8.93
C TYR A 56 -12.35 11.77 -7.68
N LEU A 57 -11.03 11.78 -7.87
CA LEU A 57 -10.07 11.90 -6.77
C LEU A 57 -10.19 13.25 -6.06
N ASP A 58 -10.52 14.32 -6.78
CA ASP A 58 -10.79 15.65 -6.21
C ASP A 58 -12.02 15.63 -5.28
N GLU A 59 -13.10 14.94 -5.66
CA GLU A 59 -14.26 14.77 -4.77
C GLU A 59 -13.92 13.93 -3.54
N ARG A 60 -13.14 12.84 -3.70
CA ARG A 60 -12.69 12.01 -2.58
C ARG A 60 -11.82 12.80 -1.60
N ARG A 61 -10.91 13.62 -2.12
CA ARG A 61 -10.00 14.46 -1.34
C ARG A 61 -10.72 15.46 -0.43
N LYS A 62 -11.88 15.99 -0.83
CA LYS A 62 -12.68 16.91 0.00
C LYS A 62 -13.14 16.28 1.33
N LEU A 63 -13.11 14.97 1.45
CA LEU A 63 -13.43 14.26 2.68
C LEU A 63 -12.29 14.27 3.69
N ILE A 64 -11.07 14.62 3.27
CA ILE A 64 -9.87 14.61 4.12
C ILE A 64 -9.77 15.95 4.86
N THR A 65 -9.66 15.89 6.17
CA THR A 65 -9.43 17.05 7.04
C THR A 65 -8.10 16.86 7.79
N PRO A 66 -7.15 17.80 7.76
CA PRO A 66 -5.81 17.60 8.30
C PRO A 66 -5.74 17.21 9.77
N GLU A 67 -6.63 17.76 10.59
CA GLU A 67 -6.62 17.59 12.06
C GLU A 67 -7.90 16.91 12.57
N LYS A 68 -8.56 16.12 11.72
CA LYS A 68 -9.77 15.40 12.10
C LYS A 68 -9.86 14.09 11.33
N ALA A 69 -10.01 12.98 12.04
CA ALA A 69 -10.28 11.69 11.46
C ALA A 69 -11.72 11.59 10.94
N MET A 70 -11.92 10.94 9.79
CA MET A 70 -13.27 10.55 9.37
C MET A 70 -13.76 9.39 10.24
N GLU A 71 -15.04 9.39 10.56
CA GLU A 71 -15.67 8.32 11.34
C GLU A 71 -15.62 6.98 10.60
N LYS A 72 -15.91 7.02 9.29
CA LYS A 72 -15.86 5.85 8.40
C LYS A 72 -15.56 6.26 6.97
N ALA A 73 -14.68 5.52 6.31
CA ALA A 73 -14.45 5.67 4.88
C ALA A 73 -15.42 4.77 4.11
N GLU A 74 -16.35 5.38 3.37
CA GLU A 74 -17.22 4.65 2.47
C GLU A 74 -16.63 4.61 1.06
N PRO A 75 -16.89 3.54 0.28
CA PRO A 75 -16.53 3.50 -1.14
C PRO A 75 -17.20 4.65 -1.90
N GLY A 76 -16.45 5.29 -2.80
CA GLY A 76 -17.00 6.33 -3.64
C GLY A 76 -17.81 5.79 -4.83
N LEU A 77 -18.15 6.69 -5.75
CA LEU A 77 -18.89 6.37 -6.98
C LEU A 77 -18.05 6.77 -8.20
N PRO A 78 -16.98 6.02 -8.53
CA PRO A 78 -16.10 6.37 -9.64
C PRO A 78 -16.84 6.26 -10.98
N PRO A 79 -16.46 7.05 -12.01
CA PRO A 79 -16.96 6.87 -13.36
C PRO A 79 -16.71 5.44 -13.88
N GLY A 80 -17.60 4.97 -14.75
CA GLY A 80 -17.51 3.62 -15.32
C GLY A 80 -17.99 2.51 -14.39
N LEU A 81 -18.78 2.85 -13.34
CA LEU A 81 -19.42 1.84 -12.51
C LEU A 81 -20.31 0.90 -13.33
N ALA A 82 -20.14 -0.40 -13.09
CA ALA A 82 -21.08 -1.39 -13.60
C ALA A 82 -22.47 -1.23 -12.96
N LYS A 83 -23.51 -1.64 -13.69
CA LYS A 83 -24.90 -1.66 -13.15
C LYS A 83 -25.03 -2.59 -11.94
N LYS A 84 -24.18 -3.61 -11.83
CA LYS A 84 -24.16 -4.55 -10.71
C LYS A 84 -23.38 -3.93 -9.54
N ALA A 85 -24.05 -3.72 -8.42
CA ALA A 85 -23.40 -3.34 -7.18
C ALA A 85 -22.67 -4.54 -6.56
N TYR A 86 -21.47 -4.29 -6.02
CA TYR A 86 -20.70 -5.26 -5.24
C TYR A 86 -20.68 -4.86 -3.78
N GLY A 87 -20.65 -5.85 -2.89
CA GLY A 87 -20.43 -5.71 -1.46
C GLY A 87 -18.95 -5.43 -1.15
N VAL A 88 -18.67 -4.99 0.08
CA VAL A 88 -17.30 -4.74 0.54
C VAL A 88 -16.69 -6.05 1.03
N ASP A 89 -15.49 -6.36 0.53
CA ASP A 89 -14.68 -7.49 0.99
C ASP A 89 -13.91 -7.13 2.26
N ALA A 90 -14.04 -7.92 3.31
CA ALA A 90 -13.35 -7.75 4.60
C ALA A 90 -12.24 -8.78 4.81
N THR A 91 -11.82 -9.51 3.78
CA THR A 91 -10.77 -10.54 3.87
C THR A 91 -9.40 -9.90 4.13
N TYR A 92 -8.68 -10.45 5.11
CA TYR A 92 -7.32 -10.06 5.47
C TYR A 92 -6.32 -11.00 4.78
N GLU A 93 -5.32 -10.42 4.09
CA GLU A 93 -4.25 -11.13 3.40
C GLU A 93 -3.06 -11.37 4.35
N VAL A 94 -2.50 -12.58 4.37
CA VAL A 94 -1.40 -12.98 5.28
C VAL A 94 -0.04 -12.58 4.68
N PRO A 95 0.96 -12.11 5.48
CA PRO A 95 2.26 -11.71 4.96
C PRO A 95 3.22 -12.90 4.78
N GLY A 96 3.59 -13.25 3.56
CA GLY A 96 4.55 -14.32 3.22
C GLY A 96 5.32 -14.05 1.92
N THR A 97 5.63 -12.81 1.65
CA THR A 97 6.06 -12.27 0.36
C THR A 97 7.53 -11.85 0.37
N THR A 98 8.17 -11.72 -0.79
CA THR A 98 9.49 -11.12 -0.99
C THR A 98 9.44 -10.02 -2.06
N GLN A 99 10.46 -9.14 -2.07
CA GLN A 99 10.61 -8.05 -3.02
C GLN A 99 12.03 -8.01 -3.59
N ILE A 100 12.14 -7.77 -4.90
CA ILE A 100 13.39 -7.54 -5.62
C ILE A 100 13.26 -6.25 -6.43
N SER A 101 14.25 -5.36 -6.30
CA SER A 101 14.38 -4.11 -7.04
C SER A 101 15.76 -4.05 -7.67
N ILE A 102 15.86 -3.80 -8.98
CA ILE A 102 17.13 -3.77 -9.74
C ILE A 102 17.11 -2.55 -10.66
N ILE A 103 18.26 -1.88 -10.79
CA ILE A 103 18.60 -0.98 -11.89
C ILE A 103 19.97 -1.43 -12.41
N ASP A 104 20.08 -1.73 -13.69
CA ASP A 104 21.34 -2.15 -14.32
C ASP A 104 22.14 -0.94 -14.83
N ASP A 105 23.34 -1.20 -15.36
CA ASP A 105 24.25 -0.19 -15.91
C ASP A 105 23.74 0.46 -17.21
N GLU A 106 22.81 -0.18 -17.90
CA GLU A 106 22.11 0.39 -19.07
C GLU A 106 20.92 1.28 -18.66
N GLY A 107 20.56 1.31 -17.37
CA GLY A 107 19.43 2.07 -16.82
C GLY A 107 18.09 1.33 -16.95
N ASN A 108 18.08 0.02 -17.28
CA ASN A 108 16.86 -0.75 -17.20
C ASN A 108 16.44 -0.97 -15.75
N ALA A 109 15.16 -0.86 -15.48
CA ALA A 109 14.60 -1.01 -14.13
C ALA A 109 13.71 -2.24 -14.03
N PHE A 110 13.83 -2.97 -12.93
CA PHE A 110 13.02 -4.13 -12.62
C PHE A 110 12.52 -4.07 -11.17
N ALA A 111 11.22 -4.24 -10.99
CA ALA A 111 10.57 -4.37 -9.68
C ALA A 111 9.70 -5.61 -9.67
N MET A 112 9.93 -6.52 -8.73
CA MET A 112 9.14 -7.74 -8.61
C MET A 112 8.79 -8.01 -7.15
N THR A 113 7.50 -8.17 -6.89
CA THR A 113 6.99 -8.73 -5.65
C THR A 113 6.52 -10.16 -5.95
N ALA A 114 7.04 -11.14 -5.23
CA ALA A 114 6.72 -12.57 -5.42
C ALA A 114 6.32 -13.21 -4.09
N THR A 115 5.34 -14.11 -4.14
CA THR A 115 4.80 -14.73 -2.94
C THR A 115 4.42 -16.19 -3.17
N ILE A 116 4.42 -16.95 -2.10
CA ILE A 116 3.70 -18.23 -1.99
C ILE A 116 2.52 -18.10 -1.02
N GLU A 117 2.19 -16.88 -0.64
CA GLU A 117 1.20 -16.33 0.28
C GLU A 117 1.57 -16.61 1.74
N SER A 118 1.33 -17.76 2.34
CA SER A 118 1.77 -18.06 3.69
C SER A 118 3.23 -18.54 3.74
N ALA A 119 3.83 -18.61 4.95
CA ALA A 119 5.25 -18.92 5.15
C ALA A 119 5.70 -20.24 4.48
N PHE A 120 4.81 -21.24 4.38
CA PHE A 120 5.05 -22.51 3.71
C PHE A 120 4.05 -22.78 2.57
N GLY A 121 3.37 -21.77 2.09
CA GLY A 121 2.36 -21.86 1.04
C GLY A 121 1.28 -22.89 1.37
N SER A 122 0.93 -23.73 0.41
CA SER A 122 -0.04 -24.81 0.58
C SER A 122 0.49 -26.05 1.34
N HIS A 123 1.73 -26.01 1.83
CA HIS A 123 2.46 -27.16 2.41
C HIS A 123 2.69 -28.32 1.41
N LEU A 124 2.40 -28.12 0.14
CA LEU A 124 2.68 -29.06 -0.93
C LEU A 124 4.04 -28.77 -1.56
N TRP A 125 4.79 -29.83 -1.84
CA TRP A 125 6.12 -29.75 -2.44
C TRP A 125 6.11 -30.38 -3.85
N ALA A 126 6.62 -29.64 -4.83
CA ALA A 126 6.75 -30.16 -6.18
C ALA A 126 8.01 -29.62 -6.86
N LYS A 127 8.72 -30.46 -7.60
CA LYS A 127 9.88 -30.07 -8.43
C LYS A 127 10.97 -29.27 -7.67
N GLY A 128 11.11 -29.48 -6.36
CA GLY A 128 12.14 -28.84 -5.55
C GLY A 128 11.73 -27.55 -4.85
N PHE A 129 10.45 -27.14 -4.86
CA PHE A 129 9.94 -25.95 -4.16
C PHE A 129 8.52 -26.13 -3.63
N LEU A 130 8.17 -25.31 -2.67
CA LEU A 130 6.83 -25.24 -2.10
C LEU A 130 5.86 -24.56 -3.07
N LEU A 131 4.65 -25.09 -3.17
CA LEU A 131 3.57 -24.48 -3.93
C LEU A 131 2.86 -23.42 -3.08
N ASN A 132 2.35 -22.37 -3.74
CA ASN A 132 1.61 -21.31 -3.07
C ASN A 132 0.23 -21.78 -2.56
N ASN A 133 -0.38 -20.98 -1.68
CA ASN A 133 -1.78 -21.07 -1.28
C ASN A 133 -2.56 -19.78 -1.64
N GLU A 134 -2.22 -19.13 -2.74
CA GLU A 134 -2.74 -17.82 -3.17
C GLU A 134 -4.27 -17.76 -3.28
N LEU A 135 -4.94 -18.93 -3.40
CA LEU A 135 -6.42 -18.97 -3.41
C LEU A 135 -7.05 -18.49 -2.11
N THR A 136 -6.28 -18.40 -1.01
CA THR A 136 -6.74 -17.80 0.26
C THR A 136 -6.90 -16.27 0.19
N ASP A 137 -6.38 -15.62 -0.87
CA ASP A 137 -6.59 -14.19 -1.13
C ASP A 137 -7.97 -13.89 -1.75
N PHE A 138 -8.76 -14.90 -2.11
CA PHE A 138 -10.19 -14.72 -2.37
C PHE A 138 -10.95 -14.38 -1.08
N SER A 139 -12.07 -13.66 -1.22
CA SER A 139 -12.98 -13.46 -0.11
C SER A 139 -13.46 -14.78 0.44
N PHE A 140 -13.28 -15.04 1.75
CA PHE A 140 -13.80 -16.21 2.44
C PHE A 140 -15.33 -16.19 2.54
N VAL A 141 -15.94 -14.99 2.43
CA VAL A 141 -17.39 -14.82 2.45
C VAL A 141 -17.80 -14.25 1.09
N PRO A 142 -18.53 -15.00 0.24
CA PRO A 142 -18.83 -14.58 -1.12
C PRO A 142 -19.86 -13.44 -1.21
N VAL A 143 -20.49 -13.09 -0.09
CA VAL A 143 -21.47 -12.00 0.05
C VAL A 143 -21.14 -11.16 1.28
N ASP A 144 -21.47 -9.87 1.24
CA ASP A 144 -21.36 -9.00 2.41
C ASP A 144 -22.51 -9.24 3.43
N ALA A 145 -22.52 -8.47 4.52
CA ALA A 145 -23.53 -8.58 5.57
C ALA A 145 -24.98 -8.34 5.09
N ASN A 146 -25.15 -7.70 3.91
CA ASN A 146 -26.44 -7.44 3.29
C ASN A 146 -26.82 -8.49 2.22
N GLY A 147 -26.01 -9.54 2.06
CA GLY A 147 -26.20 -10.56 1.03
C GLY A 147 -25.77 -10.12 -0.38
N THR A 148 -25.07 -8.99 -0.52
CA THR A 148 -24.57 -8.51 -1.81
C THR A 148 -23.28 -9.23 -2.17
N ALA A 149 -23.18 -9.77 -3.39
CA ALA A 149 -21.98 -10.48 -3.86
C ALA A 149 -20.75 -9.60 -3.81
N VAL A 150 -19.63 -10.11 -3.28
CA VAL A 150 -18.32 -9.41 -3.28
C VAL A 150 -17.61 -9.62 -4.61
N ALA A 151 -16.91 -8.57 -5.07
CA ALA A 151 -16.16 -8.62 -6.32
C ALA A 151 -15.06 -9.70 -6.31
N ASN A 152 -14.37 -9.86 -5.18
CA ASN A 152 -13.28 -10.83 -4.99
C ASN A 152 -13.77 -12.24 -4.57
N ALA A 153 -15.04 -12.58 -4.78
CA ALA A 153 -15.54 -13.93 -4.54
C ALA A 153 -14.87 -14.94 -5.47
N VAL A 154 -14.64 -16.17 -4.98
CA VAL A 154 -14.02 -17.25 -5.73
C VAL A 154 -14.87 -17.67 -6.94
N ALA A 155 -14.18 -17.95 -8.06
CA ALA A 155 -14.81 -18.58 -9.24
C ALA A 155 -13.75 -19.39 -10.01
N GLY A 156 -14.20 -20.40 -10.75
CA GLY A 156 -13.30 -21.22 -11.57
C GLY A 156 -12.56 -20.38 -12.63
N GLY A 157 -11.26 -20.49 -12.72
CA GLY A 157 -10.41 -19.75 -13.65
C GLY A 157 -10.14 -18.27 -13.28
N LYS A 158 -10.74 -17.76 -12.21
CA LYS A 158 -10.53 -16.41 -11.72
C LYS A 158 -9.25 -16.33 -10.88
N ARG A 159 -8.56 -15.20 -10.96
CA ARG A 159 -7.43 -14.86 -10.08
C ARG A 159 -7.93 -14.11 -8.83
N PRO A 160 -7.36 -14.38 -7.64
CA PRO A 160 -7.64 -13.58 -6.46
C PRO A 160 -7.07 -12.16 -6.61
N ARG A 161 -7.60 -11.22 -5.84
CA ARG A 161 -7.03 -9.88 -5.69
C ARG A 161 -5.72 -9.98 -4.93
N SER A 162 -4.72 -9.17 -5.30
CA SER A 162 -3.44 -9.05 -4.61
C SER A 162 -3.19 -7.62 -4.13
N SER A 163 -2.46 -7.48 -3.02
CA SER A 163 -1.93 -6.20 -2.52
C SER A 163 -0.49 -5.95 -2.97
N MET A 164 0.15 -6.88 -3.67
CA MET A 164 1.50 -6.70 -4.19
C MET A 164 1.55 -5.48 -5.11
N ALA A 165 2.46 -4.56 -4.82
CA ALA A 165 2.57 -3.25 -5.46
C ALA A 165 4.03 -2.91 -5.81
N PRO A 166 4.70 -3.73 -6.67
CA PRO A 166 6.01 -3.35 -7.18
C PRO A 166 5.87 -2.06 -7.99
N THR A 167 6.73 -1.07 -7.73
CA THR A 167 6.56 0.28 -8.24
C THR A 167 7.85 0.81 -8.85
N ILE A 168 7.74 1.42 -10.02
CA ILE A 168 8.80 2.19 -10.68
C ILE A 168 8.28 3.62 -10.86
N VAL A 169 9.01 4.60 -10.34
CA VAL A 169 8.77 6.02 -10.57
C VAL A 169 9.72 6.50 -11.65
N LEU A 170 9.19 7.15 -12.65
CA LEU A 170 9.96 7.75 -13.73
C LEU A 170 10.16 9.24 -13.50
N GLY A 171 11.36 9.73 -13.77
CA GLY A 171 11.67 11.14 -13.77
C GLY A 171 11.10 11.88 -15.00
N PRO A 172 11.25 13.22 -15.04
CA PRO A 172 10.80 14.02 -16.17
C PRO A 172 11.51 13.65 -17.50
N ASP A 173 12.68 13.05 -17.42
CA ASP A 173 13.46 12.53 -18.55
C ASP A 173 13.01 11.13 -19.01
N GLY A 174 12.01 10.54 -18.34
CA GLY A 174 11.52 9.19 -18.58
C GLY A 174 12.41 8.08 -18.02
N ALA A 175 13.53 8.40 -17.38
CA ALA A 175 14.39 7.40 -16.77
C ALA A 175 13.87 7.00 -15.36
N PRO A 176 14.17 5.77 -14.90
CA PRO A 176 13.80 5.33 -13.56
C PRO A 176 14.47 6.19 -12.48
N GLU A 177 13.66 6.78 -11.59
CA GLU A 177 14.12 7.52 -10.41
C GLU A 177 14.01 6.71 -9.14
N ILE A 178 12.93 5.92 -8.99
CA ILE A 178 12.72 5.06 -7.82
C ILE A 178 12.23 3.71 -8.29
N VAL A 179 12.82 2.64 -7.76
CA VAL A 179 12.35 1.27 -7.91
C VAL A 179 12.13 0.70 -6.52
N THR A 180 10.90 0.31 -6.20
CA THR A 180 10.56 -0.09 -4.83
C THR A 180 9.44 -1.10 -4.76
N GLY A 181 9.29 -1.72 -3.61
CA GLY A 181 8.19 -2.60 -3.25
C GLY A 181 8.46 -3.24 -1.88
N SER A 182 7.50 -4.00 -1.39
CA SER A 182 7.56 -4.62 -0.07
C SER A 182 6.77 -5.93 -0.02
N PRO A 183 7.18 -6.92 0.75
CA PRO A 183 6.28 -7.90 1.34
C PRO A 183 5.40 -7.27 2.43
N GLY A 184 4.31 -7.99 2.85
CA GLY A 184 3.50 -7.53 3.99
C GLY A 184 2.00 -7.83 3.90
N GLY A 185 1.55 -8.72 3.02
CA GLY A 185 0.12 -8.99 2.82
C GLY A 185 -0.65 -7.72 2.46
N SER A 186 -1.83 -7.55 3.01
CA SER A 186 -2.66 -6.35 2.74
C SER A 186 -2.02 -5.02 3.15
N GLN A 187 -0.98 -5.02 4.01
CA GLN A 187 -0.25 -3.83 4.43
C GLN A 187 0.83 -3.38 3.44
N ILE A 188 1.12 -4.15 2.39
CA ILE A 188 2.12 -3.79 1.37
C ILE A 188 1.89 -2.39 0.81
N ILE A 189 0.63 -2.04 0.55
CA ILE A 189 0.24 -0.74 0.01
C ILE A 189 0.66 0.40 0.95
N LEU A 190 0.44 0.25 2.28
CA LEU A 190 0.85 1.23 3.29
C LEU A 190 2.38 1.41 3.28
N TYR A 191 3.12 0.32 3.20
CA TYR A 191 4.59 0.34 3.22
C TYR A 191 5.17 1.02 1.98
N VAL A 192 4.61 0.73 0.81
CA VAL A 192 5.04 1.38 -0.44
C VAL A 192 4.70 2.86 -0.44
N VAL A 193 3.48 3.25 -0.02
CA VAL A 193 3.08 4.66 0.11
C VAL A 193 3.99 5.41 1.07
N LYS A 194 4.21 4.88 2.28
CA LYS A 194 5.14 5.46 3.27
C LYS A 194 6.53 5.71 2.67
N THR A 195 7.05 4.74 1.93
CA THR A 195 8.40 4.81 1.36
C THR A 195 8.47 5.87 0.25
N LEU A 196 7.47 5.92 -0.63
CA LEU A 196 7.39 6.92 -1.69
C LEU A 196 7.24 8.34 -1.13
N VAL A 197 6.33 8.55 -0.17
CA VAL A 197 6.17 9.84 0.51
C VAL A 197 7.48 10.24 1.22
N GLY A 198 8.13 9.28 1.90
CA GLY A 198 9.42 9.52 2.53
C GLY A 198 10.49 10.02 1.55
N MET A 199 10.57 9.47 0.36
CA MET A 199 11.56 9.86 -0.65
C MET A 199 11.17 11.09 -1.45
N ILE A 200 9.91 11.20 -1.87
CA ILE A 200 9.44 12.25 -2.80
C ILE A 200 9.11 13.53 -2.02
N ASP A 201 8.30 13.43 -0.97
CA ASP A 201 7.78 14.59 -0.25
C ASP A 201 8.72 15.01 0.90
N TRP A 202 9.29 14.05 1.64
CA TRP A 202 10.11 14.34 2.82
C TRP A 202 11.62 14.38 2.53
N GLY A 203 12.05 14.06 1.31
CA GLY A 203 13.45 14.14 0.88
C GLY A 203 14.38 13.11 1.52
N LEU A 204 13.85 12.03 2.08
CA LEU A 204 14.67 10.96 2.66
C LEU A 204 15.43 10.21 1.58
N ASN A 205 16.64 9.75 1.89
CA ASN A 205 17.37 8.82 1.04
C ASN A 205 16.74 7.41 1.09
N ALA A 206 17.12 6.53 0.16
CA ALA A 206 16.55 5.19 0.03
C ALA A 206 16.58 4.39 1.35
N GLN A 207 17.73 4.38 2.07
CA GLN A 207 17.85 3.63 3.31
C GLN A 207 17.00 4.21 4.44
N ARG A 208 16.91 5.55 4.57
CA ARG A 208 16.09 6.19 5.60
C ARG A 208 14.59 5.97 5.33
N ALA A 209 14.17 6.02 4.07
CA ALA A 209 12.79 5.75 3.68
C ALA A 209 12.40 4.30 3.96
N ALA A 210 13.28 3.33 3.66
CA ALA A 210 13.06 1.93 3.99
C ALA A 210 12.95 1.70 5.51
N ALA A 211 13.82 2.32 6.29
CA ALA A 211 13.87 2.19 7.76
C ALA A 211 12.81 3.02 8.51
N LEU A 212 12.08 3.91 7.83
CA LEU A 212 11.07 4.75 8.46
C LEU A 212 10.04 3.89 9.19
N THR A 213 9.60 4.33 10.38
CA THR A 213 8.55 3.66 11.16
C THR A 213 7.33 3.38 10.28
N ASN A 214 6.79 2.18 10.35
CA ASN A 214 5.60 1.81 9.61
C ASN A 214 4.35 2.38 10.28
N PHE A 215 3.42 2.85 9.47
CA PHE A 215 2.13 3.37 9.89
C PHE A 215 1.10 3.25 8.76
N GLY A 216 -0.17 3.49 9.07
CA GLY A 216 -1.24 3.64 8.08
C GLY A 216 -2.58 3.07 8.53
N SER A 217 -3.59 3.16 7.68
CA SER A 217 -4.94 2.64 7.96
C SER A 217 -5.57 1.98 6.74
N GLN A 218 -6.09 0.79 6.96
CA GLN A 218 -6.82 0.02 5.94
C GLN A 218 -8.36 0.22 6.00
N GLY A 219 -8.81 1.29 6.70
CA GLY A 219 -10.23 1.57 6.95
C GLY A 219 -10.67 1.27 8.38
N GLY A 220 -9.81 0.63 9.19
CA GLY A 220 -9.96 0.45 10.63
C GLY A 220 -9.14 1.45 11.43
N PRO A 221 -8.57 1.04 12.57
CA PRO A 221 -7.70 1.88 13.38
C PRO A 221 -6.46 2.33 12.60
N PHE A 222 -5.90 3.47 12.99
CA PHE A 222 -4.57 3.88 12.58
C PHE A 222 -3.54 2.94 13.23
N LEU A 223 -2.91 2.14 12.40
CA LEU A 223 -1.86 1.23 12.84
C LEU A 223 -0.53 1.95 12.88
N ILE A 224 0.23 1.72 13.94
CA ILE A 224 1.56 2.27 14.09
C ILE A 224 2.50 1.20 14.65
N GLU A 225 3.68 1.10 14.04
CA GLU A 225 4.72 0.23 14.55
C GLU A 225 5.21 0.75 15.91
N SER A 226 5.32 -0.16 16.87
CA SER A 226 5.78 0.19 18.24
C SER A 226 7.21 0.71 18.21
N SER A 227 7.39 2.03 18.25
CA SER A 227 8.68 2.69 18.36
C SER A 227 8.59 3.97 19.19
N LEU A 228 9.61 4.25 20.00
CA LEU A 228 9.63 5.41 20.90
C LEU A 228 9.47 6.77 20.19
N PRO A 229 10.10 7.04 19.02
CA PRO A 229 10.05 8.36 18.40
C PRO A 229 8.65 8.84 18.00
N ILE A 230 7.70 7.93 17.85
CA ILE A 230 6.38 8.24 17.30
C ILE A 230 5.27 8.39 18.36
N LEU A 231 5.58 8.16 19.63
CA LEU A 231 4.58 8.21 20.72
C LEU A 231 3.88 9.58 20.81
N TRP A 232 4.60 10.66 20.54
CA TRP A 232 4.03 12.01 20.58
C TRP A 232 3.01 12.23 19.45
N SER A 233 3.38 11.90 18.22
CA SER A 233 2.44 12.01 17.09
C SER A 233 1.24 11.07 17.24
N ALA A 234 1.44 9.88 17.82
CA ALA A 234 0.37 8.95 18.14
C ALA A 234 -0.63 9.55 19.15
N TYR A 235 -0.13 10.23 20.18
CA TYR A 235 -0.98 10.93 21.16
C TYR A 235 -1.79 12.05 20.49
N GLU A 236 -1.15 12.88 19.67
CA GLU A 236 -1.82 13.95 18.93
C GLU A 236 -2.88 13.42 17.97
N LEU A 237 -2.61 12.32 17.27
CA LEU A 237 -3.58 11.65 16.39
C LEU A 237 -4.85 11.22 17.12
N THR A 238 -4.76 10.83 18.39
CA THR A 238 -5.97 10.52 19.20
C THR A 238 -6.83 11.75 19.43
N SER A 239 -6.22 12.94 19.54
CA SER A 239 -6.97 14.20 19.66
C SER A 239 -7.72 14.58 18.38
N TYR A 240 -7.27 14.10 17.23
CA TYR A 240 -7.97 14.23 15.92
C TYR A 240 -9.13 13.24 15.77
N GLY A 241 -9.27 12.29 16.72
CA GLY A 241 -10.28 11.24 16.67
C GLY A 241 -9.82 9.94 16.02
N GLN A 242 -8.52 9.78 15.72
CA GLN A 242 -7.99 8.50 15.24
C GLN A 242 -8.01 7.46 16.37
N ALA A 243 -8.54 6.28 16.08
CA ALA A 243 -8.33 5.11 16.92
C ALA A 243 -6.94 4.56 16.66
N VAL A 244 -5.95 4.92 17.48
CA VAL A 244 -4.56 4.50 17.29
C VAL A 244 -4.32 3.14 17.93
N SER A 245 -3.69 2.23 17.20
CA SER A 245 -3.33 0.89 17.67
C SER A 245 -1.87 0.56 17.35
N ALA A 246 -1.10 0.21 18.37
CA ALA A 246 0.25 -0.33 18.16
C ALA A 246 0.16 -1.72 17.56
N ALA A 247 0.97 -1.97 16.53
CA ALA A 247 0.98 -3.23 15.81
C ALA A 247 2.40 -3.69 15.48
N THR A 248 2.59 -5.00 15.33
CA THR A 248 3.78 -5.53 14.69
C THR A 248 3.61 -5.38 13.18
N MET A 249 4.41 -4.51 12.58
CA MET A 249 4.36 -4.21 11.15
C MET A 249 5.70 -4.61 10.50
N THR A 250 5.69 -5.73 9.79
CA THR A 250 6.90 -6.37 9.25
C THR A 250 7.05 -6.11 7.76
N SER A 251 7.30 -4.86 7.38
CA SER A 251 7.70 -4.54 6.01
C SER A 251 9.04 -5.19 5.64
N GLY A 252 9.33 -5.23 4.36
CA GLY A 252 10.61 -5.72 3.81
C GLY A 252 10.95 -4.91 2.58
N ILE A 253 10.94 -3.58 2.72
CA ILE A 253 11.21 -2.65 1.64
C ILE A 253 12.58 -2.96 1.02
N ASN A 254 12.59 -3.14 -0.29
CA ASN A 254 13.79 -3.06 -1.11
C ASN A 254 13.60 -1.91 -2.09
N THR A 255 14.44 -0.91 -2.02
CA THR A 255 14.30 0.30 -2.82
C THR A 255 15.64 0.78 -3.37
N ILE A 256 15.59 1.30 -4.59
CA ILE A 256 16.71 2.00 -5.23
C ILE A 256 16.18 3.38 -5.62
N ALA A 257 16.96 4.42 -5.37
CA ALA A 257 16.70 5.77 -5.84
C ALA A 257 17.89 6.30 -6.66
N ARG A 258 17.59 6.96 -7.80
CA ARG A 258 18.58 7.66 -8.61
C ARG A 258 18.55 9.14 -8.26
N ARG A 259 19.65 9.66 -7.71
CA ARG A 259 19.80 11.07 -7.34
C ARG A 259 21.10 11.64 -7.85
N GLY A 260 21.04 12.69 -8.66
CA GLY A 260 22.24 13.33 -9.21
C GLY A 260 23.14 12.37 -10.00
N GLY A 261 22.58 11.35 -10.65
CA GLY A 261 23.32 10.33 -11.40
C GLY A 261 23.88 9.18 -10.55
N ILE A 262 23.67 9.19 -9.24
CA ILE A 262 24.12 8.14 -8.32
C ILE A 262 22.92 7.25 -7.96
N LEU A 263 23.13 5.94 -7.89
CA LEU A 263 22.16 4.97 -7.38
C LEU A 263 22.37 4.81 -5.86
N GLU A 264 21.29 4.99 -5.10
CA GLU A 264 21.25 4.77 -3.66
C GLU A 264 20.37 3.54 -3.39
N GLY A 265 20.91 2.52 -2.75
CA GLY A 265 20.16 1.35 -2.31
C GLY A 265 19.68 1.48 -0.87
N GLY A 266 18.49 0.93 -0.59
CA GLY A 266 17.93 0.82 0.76
C GLY A 266 17.28 -0.53 0.99
N ALA A 267 17.61 -1.18 2.12
CA ALA A 267 17.01 -2.42 2.56
C ALA A 267 16.36 -2.24 3.94
N ASP A 268 15.18 -2.79 4.11
CA ASP A 268 14.41 -2.69 5.34
C ASP A 268 15.10 -3.44 6.49
N PRO A 269 15.40 -2.78 7.62
CA PRO A 269 16.06 -3.42 8.75
C PRO A 269 15.19 -4.45 9.49
N ARG A 270 13.89 -4.56 9.16
CA ARG A 270 12.98 -5.54 9.77
C ARG A 270 13.12 -6.94 9.19
N ARG A 271 13.82 -7.08 8.06
CA ARG A 271 14.11 -8.37 7.40
C ARG A 271 15.57 -8.43 6.97
N GLN A 272 15.99 -9.59 6.46
CA GLN A 272 17.38 -9.87 6.05
C GLN A 272 17.70 -9.39 4.61
N GLY A 273 16.96 -8.40 4.10
CA GLY A 273 17.24 -7.79 2.81
C GLY A 273 18.59 -7.07 2.79
N VAL A 274 19.20 -6.98 1.62
CA VAL A 274 20.46 -6.26 1.40
C VAL A 274 20.35 -5.34 0.19
N ALA A 275 21.07 -4.23 0.20
CA ALA A 275 21.33 -3.40 -0.95
C ALA A 275 22.77 -3.61 -1.39
N LEU A 276 22.98 -3.98 -2.64
CA LEU A 276 24.27 -4.25 -3.24
C LEU A 276 24.43 -3.39 -4.49
N GLY A 277 25.64 -2.95 -4.80
CA GLY A 277 25.98 -2.20 -6.00
C GLY A 277 27.51 -2.20 -6.19
N ASP A 278 27.94 -1.90 -7.42
CA ASP A 278 29.34 -1.76 -7.81
C ASP A 278 29.85 -0.35 -7.54
#